data_07363e3c02a0396468a4eb6c52658703
#
_entry.id   07363e3c02a0396468a4eb6c52658703
#
_cell.length_a   1.000
_cell.length_b   1.000
_cell.length_c   1.000
_cell.angle_alpha   90.00
_cell.angle_beta   90.00
_cell.angle_gamma   90.00
#
_symmetry.space_group_name_H-M   'P 1'
#
loop_
_entity.id
_entity.type
_entity.pdbx_description
1 polymer ?
#
loop_
_entity_poly.entity_id
_entity_poly.type
_entity_poly.pdbx_seq_one_letter_code
_entity_poly.pdbx_strand_id
1 'polypeptide(L)'
;MEERLKKLMEMLPEELDGAILLAPVHRKYYLGIVSSAGSLIITREKCFFIVDFRYIEMARKRIKGAEVILQDKLDEQIRQIISDHKLTRIGIDIEHISLQVY
;
A
#
# COMPACT_ATOMS: atom_id res chain seq x y z
N MET A 1 4.70 13.67 -1.81
CA MET A 1 4.34 12.25 -1.73
C MET A 1 3.33 11.95 -0.64
N GLU A 2 3.54 12.48 0.54
CA GLU A 2 2.57 12.33 1.62
C GLU A 2 1.17 12.84 1.24
N GLU A 3 1.10 13.94 0.54
CA GLU A 3 -0.17 14.51 0.08
C GLU A 3 -0.89 13.60 -0.92
N ARG A 4 -0.14 12.91 -1.77
CA ARG A 4 -0.72 11.98 -2.74
C ARG A 4 -1.35 10.77 -2.04
N LEU A 5 -0.69 10.26 -1.01
CA LEU A 5 -1.23 9.16 -0.21
C LEU A 5 -2.50 9.59 0.52
N LYS A 6 -2.48 10.79 1.09
CA LYS A 6 -3.64 11.33 1.78
C LYS A 6 -4.83 11.49 0.85
N LYS A 7 -4.60 12.01 -0.34
CA LYS A 7 -5.64 12.13 -1.36
C LYS A 7 -6.17 10.76 -1.78
N LEU A 8 -5.27 9.78 -1.94
CA LEU A 8 -5.69 8.44 -2.31
C LEU A 8 -6.61 7.84 -1.26
N MET A 9 -6.29 8.02 0.03
CA MET A 9 -7.16 7.55 1.10
C MET A 9 -8.54 8.20 1.04
N GLU A 10 -8.58 9.50 0.77
CA GLU A 10 -9.83 10.25 0.67
C GLU A 10 -10.65 9.87 -0.56
N MET A 11 -9.98 9.44 -1.62
CA MET A 11 -10.60 9.10 -2.90
C MET A 11 -11.04 7.65 -3.02
N LEU A 12 -10.81 6.84 -1.99
CA LEU A 12 -11.28 5.45 -2.04
C LEU A 12 -12.79 5.43 -2.28
N PRO A 13 -13.26 4.62 -3.25
CA PRO A 13 -14.70 4.47 -3.48
C PRO A 13 -15.41 4.01 -2.21
N GLU A 14 -16.67 4.42 -2.04
CA GLU A 14 -17.44 4.03 -0.86
C GLU A 14 -17.56 2.51 -0.71
N GLU A 15 -17.52 1.79 -1.81
CA GLU A 15 -17.60 0.33 -1.80
C GLU A 15 -16.35 -0.33 -1.25
N LEU A 16 -15.24 0.42 -1.13
CA LEU A 16 -13.96 -0.14 -0.69
C LEU A 16 -13.57 0.39 0.68
N ASP A 17 -13.07 -0.51 1.51
CA ASP A 17 -12.49 -0.16 2.81
C ASP A 17 -10.99 0.08 2.69
N GLY A 18 -10.37 -0.45 1.65
CA GLY A 18 -8.96 -0.31 1.42
C GLY A 18 -8.55 -0.76 0.03
N ALA A 19 -7.27 -0.66 -0.24
CA ALA A 19 -6.70 -1.08 -1.51
C ALA A 19 -5.28 -1.61 -1.32
N ILE A 20 -4.89 -2.53 -2.17
CA ILE A 20 -3.52 -3.06 -2.22
C ILE A 20 -2.95 -2.72 -3.58
N LEU A 21 -1.88 -1.93 -3.60
CA LEU A 21 -1.25 -1.48 -4.83
C LEU A 21 0.07 -2.21 -5.03
N LEU A 22 0.15 -3.04 -6.05
CA LEU A 22 1.30 -3.87 -6.34
C LEU A 22 2.07 -3.40 -7.58
N ALA A 23 1.45 -2.60 -8.43
CA ALA A 23 2.10 -2.16 -9.67
C ALA A 23 3.24 -1.19 -9.39
N PRO A 24 4.41 -1.37 -10.03
CA PRO A 24 5.55 -0.46 -9.83
C PRO A 24 5.24 0.99 -10.13
N VAL A 25 4.39 1.27 -11.10
CA VAL A 25 4.02 2.65 -11.46
C VAL A 25 3.28 3.34 -10.32
N HIS A 26 2.44 2.63 -9.59
CA HIS A 26 1.73 3.18 -8.45
C HIS A 26 2.67 3.42 -7.28
N ARG A 27 3.61 2.53 -7.03
CA ARG A 27 4.60 2.74 -5.98
C ARG A 27 5.43 3.99 -6.24
N LYS A 28 5.87 4.17 -7.49
CA LYS A 28 6.64 5.34 -7.87
C LYS A 28 5.81 6.62 -7.70
N TYR A 29 4.57 6.60 -8.14
CA TYR A 29 3.71 7.79 -8.09
C TYR A 29 3.39 8.20 -6.64
N TYR A 30 2.95 7.25 -5.82
CA TYR A 30 2.49 7.56 -4.47
C TYR A 30 3.58 7.63 -3.42
N LEU A 31 4.66 6.89 -3.59
CA LEU A 31 5.74 6.83 -2.62
C LEU A 31 6.99 7.58 -3.06
N GLY A 32 7.13 7.86 -4.35
CA GLY A 32 8.29 8.57 -4.88
C GLY A 32 9.55 7.75 -4.91
N ILE A 33 9.46 6.43 -4.84
CA ILE A 33 10.62 5.55 -4.88
C ILE A 33 10.48 4.55 -6.02
N VAL A 34 11.62 4.06 -6.51
CA VAL A 34 11.67 2.99 -7.48
C VAL A 34 12.14 1.73 -6.77
N SER A 35 11.30 0.71 -6.78
CA SER A 35 11.64 -0.58 -6.19
C SER A 35 11.08 -1.69 -7.07
N SER A 36 11.81 -2.80 -7.16
CA SER A 36 11.36 -3.95 -7.94
C SER A 36 10.29 -4.77 -7.21
N ALA A 37 10.11 -4.53 -5.92
CA ALA A 37 9.15 -5.25 -5.10
C ALA A 37 8.58 -4.33 -4.03
N GLY A 38 7.48 -4.73 -3.43
CA GLY A 38 6.83 -3.99 -2.37
C GLY A 38 5.32 -4.00 -2.52
N SER A 39 4.63 -3.90 -1.40
CA SER A 39 3.17 -3.88 -1.34
C SER A 39 2.71 -2.65 -0.59
N LEU A 40 1.97 -1.78 -1.27
CA LEU A 40 1.40 -0.59 -0.67
C LEU A 40 -0.05 -0.89 -0.31
N ILE A 41 -0.37 -0.81 0.98
CA ILE A 41 -1.72 -1.08 1.47
C ILE A 41 -2.31 0.21 1.98
N ILE A 42 -3.48 0.56 1.43
CA ILE A 42 -4.18 1.79 1.75
C ILE A 42 -5.45 1.44 2.53
N THR A 43 -5.64 2.10 3.66
CA THR A 43 -6.92 2.07 4.37
C THR A 43 -7.43 3.50 4.43
N ARG A 44 -8.63 3.72 4.95
CA ARG A 44 -9.14 5.07 5.09
C ARG A 44 -8.41 5.88 6.16
N GLU A 45 -7.74 5.19 7.07
CA GLU A 45 -7.07 5.83 8.20
C GLU A 45 -5.56 5.87 8.07
N LYS A 46 -4.95 4.88 7.40
CA LYS A 46 -3.50 4.72 7.40
C LYS A 46 -3.03 3.98 6.16
N CYS A 47 -1.80 4.25 5.77
CA CYS A 47 -1.13 3.55 4.68
C CYS A 47 0.03 2.74 5.21
N PHE A 48 0.29 1.58 4.60
CA PHE A 48 1.39 0.69 4.96
C PHE A 48 2.17 0.33 3.71
N PHE A 49 3.48 0.30 3.82
CA PHE A 49 4.33 -0.17 2.73
C PHE A 49 5.20 -1.32 3.23
N ILE A 50 4.93 -2.52 2.75
CA ILE A 50 5.68 -3.72 3.12
C ILE A 50 6.73 -3.96 2.05
N VAL A 51 8.00 -3.97 2.44
CA VAL A 51 9.11 -4.05 1.51
C VAL A 51 10.21 -4.93 2.10
N ASP A 52 11.00 -5.58 1.24
CA ASP A 52 12.05 -6.49 1.70
C ASP A 52 13.29 -5.73 2.17
N PHE A 53 14.25 -6.48 2.71
CA PHE A 53 15.46 -5.90 3.33
C PHE A 53 16.31 -5.08 2.36
N ARG A 54 16.20 -5.30 1.06
CA ARG A 54 16.98 -4.54 0.07
C ARG A 54 16.59 -3.07 0.04
N TYR A 55 15.35 -2.77 0.34
CA TYR A 55 14.80 -1.41 0.21
C TYR A 55 14.38 -0.77 1.53
N ILE A 56 14.43 -1.53 2.63
CA ILE A 56 13.82 -1.08 3.90
C ILE A 56 14.44 0.22 4.42
N GLU A 57 15.73 0.36 4.37
CA GLU A 57 16.40 1.57 4.87
C GLU A 57 16.06 2.80 4.03
N MET A 58 16.13 2.65 2.71
CA MET A 58 15.78 3.73 1.79
C MET A 58 14.33 4.14 1.97
N ALA A 59 13.45 3.15 2.08
CA ALA A 59 12.03 3.41 2.26
C ALA A 59 11.76 4.17 3.56
N ARG A 60 12.37 3.77 4.65
CA ARG A 60 12.20 4.46 5.93
C ARG A 60 12.68 5.90 5.91
N LYS A 61 13.73 6.18 5.13
CA LYS A 61 14.25 7.54 5.01
C LYS A 61 13.40 8.42 4.11
N ARG A 62 12.84 7.86 3.05
CA ARG A 62 12.20 8.66 1.99
C ARG A 62 10.69 8.70 2.05
N ILE A 63 10.07 7.68 2.59
CA ILE A 63 8.61 7.60 2.57
C ILE A 63 8.03 8.35 3.75
N LYS A 64 7.08 9.25 3.45
CA LYS A 64 6.28 9.96 4.43
C LYS A 64 4.82 9.59 4.21
N GLY A 65 4.06 9.54 5.27
CA GLY A 65 2.62 9.25 5.18
C GLY A 65 2.26 7.79 5.16
N ALA A 66 3.23 6.89 5.19
CA ALA A 66 2.98 5.45 5.27
C ALA A 66 3.90 4.81 6.32
N GLU A 67 3.40 3.81 6.98
CA GLU A 67 4.23 3.01 7.88
C GLU A 67 5.01 2.00 7.04
N VAL A 68 6.33 2.03 7.16
CA VAL A 68 7.20 1.11 6.41
C VAL A 68 7.46 -0.13 7.23
N ILE A 69 7.12 -1.29 6.69
CA ILE A 69 7.21 -2.57 7.38
C ILE A 69 8.16 -3.48 6.63
N LEU A 70 9.07 -4.11 7.35
CA LEU A 70 9.96 -5.11 6.76
C LEU A 70 9.15 -6.36 6.43
N GLN A 71 9.24 -6.80 5.18
CA GLN A 71 8.55 -8.01 4.74
C GLN A 71 9.13 -9.24 5.44
N ASP A 72 8.25 -10.01 6.04
CA ASP A 72 8.57 -11.30 6.64
C ASP A 72 7.64 -12.34 6.01
N LYS A 73 6.48 -12.56 6.57
CA LYS A 73 5.47 -13.44 5.96
C LYS A 73 4.39 -12.55 5.37
N LEU A 74 4.57 -12.16 4.12
CA LEU A 74 3.75 -11.14 3.47
C LEU A 74 2.26 -11.39 3.59
N ASP A 75 1.82 -12.61 3.32
CA ASP A 75 0.40 -12.95 3.39
C ASP A 75 -0.15 -12.81 4.81
N GLU A 76 0.60 -13.19 5.82
CA GLU A 76 0.21 -13.02 7.22
C GLU A 76 0.18 -11.54 7.60
N GLN A 77 1.17 -10.77 7.14
CA GLN A 77 1.23 -9.35 7.40
C GLN A 77 0.04 -8.61 6.79
N ILE A 78 -0.31 -8.94 5.56
CA ILE A 78 -1.48 -8.36 4.90
C ILE A 78 -2.76 -8.75 5.64
N ARG A 79 -2.91 -10.01 6.03
CA ARG A 79 -4.07 -10.46 6.79
C ARG A 79 -4.19 -9.75 8.13
N GLN A 80 -3.06 -9.49 8.78
CA GLN A 80 -3.05 -8.79 10.06
C GLN A 80 -3.56 -7.36 9.88
N ILE A 81 -3.13 -6.67 8.84
CA ILE A 81 -3.60 -5.32 8.54
C ILE A 81 -5.10 -5.32 8.26
N ILE A 82 -5.54 -6.28 7.45
CA ILE A 82 -6.96 -6.43 7.14
C ILE A 82 -7.79 -6.63 8.40
N SER A 83 -7.31 -7.48 9.30
CA SER A 83 -8.00 -7.76 10.56
C SER A 83 -7.99 -6.56 11.50
N ASP A 84 -6.83 -5.91 11.66
CA ASP A 84 -6.68 -4.77 12.56
C ASP A 84 -7.56 -3.59 12.16
N HIS A 85 -7.74 -3.40 10.86
CA HIS A 85 -8.52 -2.29 10.32
C HIS A 85 -9.92 -2.71 9.87
N LYS A 86 -10.29 -3.97 10.11
CA LYS A 86 -11.62 -4.51 9.79
C LYS A 86 -12.02 -4.29 8.33
N LEU A 87 -11.08 -4.56 7.44
CA LEU A 87 -11.32 -4.38 6.02
C LEU A 87 -12.14 -5.54 5.47
N THR A 88 -13.22 -5.25 4.77
CA THR A 88 -14.08 -6.27 4.19
C THR A 88 -14.12 -6.23 2.67
N ARG A 89 -13.91 -5.07 2.08
CA ARG A 89 -13.89 -4.89 0.63
C ARG A 89 -12.61 -4.20 0.23
N ILE A 90 -11.76 -4.91 -0.49
CA ILE A 90 -10.43 -4.42 -0.85
C ILE A 90 -10.28 -4.43 -2.35
N GLY A 91 -9.83 -3.31 -2.91
CA GLY A 91 -9.45 -3.24 -4.30
C GLY A 91 -7.98 -3.60 -4.47
N ILE A 92 -7.65 -4.27 -5.55
CA ILE A 92 -6.26 -4.60 -5.86
C ILE A 92 -5.95 -4.13 -7.26
N ASP A 93 -4.83 -3.43 -7.42
CA ASP A 93 -4.32 -3.14 -8.74
C ASP A 93 -3.48 -4.34 -9.18
N ILE A 94 -3.71 -4.77 -10.40
CA ILE A 94 -2.87 -5.78 -11.01
C ILE A 94 -2.24 -5.09 -12.21
N GLU A 95 -0.97 -5.34 -12.46
CA GLU A 95 -0.29 -4.78 -13.60
C GLU A 95 -1.13 -5.02 -14.86
N HIS A 96 -1.41 -3.99 -15.62
CA HIS A 96 -2.24 -3.98 -16.84
C HIS A 96 -3.75 -3.95 -16.61
N ILE A 97 -4.20 -3.92 -15.36
CA ILE A 97 -5.63 -3.89 -15.04
C ILE A 97 -5.85 -2.81 -13.99
N SER A 98 -6.94 -2.06 -14.11
CA SER A 98 -7.32 -1.08 -13.07
C SER A 98 -7.76 -1.82 -11.80
N LEU A 99 -7.97 -1.09 -10.70
CA LEU A 99 -8.37 -1.67 -9.43
C LEU A 99 -9.55 -2.63 -9.58
N GLN A 100 -9.38 -3.81 -9.00
CA GLN A 100 -10.45 -4.81 -8.95
C GLN A 100 -10.91 -4.96 -7.50
N VAL A 101 -12.21 -5.24 -7.33
CA VAL A 101 -12.81 -5.41 -6.01
C VAL A 101 -12.93 -6.90 -5.70
N TYR A 102 -12.50 -7.28 -4.52
CA TYR A 102 -12.65 -8.63 -4.01
C TYR A 102 -13.83 -8.71 -3.07
#